data_0e4d146af23e2203e0a1abd560dd91a8
#
_entry.id   0e4d146af23e2203e0a1abd560dd91a8
#
_cell.length_a   1.000
_cell.length_b   1.000
_cell.length_c   1.000
_cell.angle_alpha   90.00
_cell.angle_beta   90.00
_cell.angle_gamma   90.00
#
_symmetry.space_group_name_H-M   'P 1'
#
loop_
_entity.id
_entity.type
_entity.pdbx_description
1 polymer ?
#
loop_
_entity_poly.entity_id
_entity_poly.type
_entity_poly.pdbx_seq_one_letter_code
_entity_poly.pdbx_strand_id
1 'polypeptide(L)'
;MFPSAHSRFIYFHKENSNPNYHAYDDTRFQVIMMSGLPGSGKDTWIKENLPEYKVISLDELRQEMGIEPGGNQGEIANAAKSLAKEYMRAGESFVWNATNLNKQLRGMLIRLFAAYQAEIRIVYLETSWLELLRRNKTRTEKVPEKVLYRMKNRLEVPTVVEAHRVDFIVN
;
A
#
# COMPACT_ATOMS: atom_id res chain seq x y z
N MET A 1 -13.56 -23.64 0.49
CA MET A 1 -12.32 -22.93 0.93
C MET A 1 -11.32 -23.03 -0.20
N PHE A 2 -10.61 -21.92 -0.53
CA PHE A 2 -9.65 -21.93 -1.63
C PHE A 2 -8.42 -22.77 -1.30
N PRO A 3 -7.81 -23.43 -2.30
CA PRO A 3 -6.62 -24.29 -2.09
C PRO A 3 -5.40 -23.53 -1.57
N SER A 4 -5.23 -22.26 -1.97
CA SER A 4 -4.14 -21.38 -1.56
C SER A 4 -4.54 -19.92 -1.57
N ALA A 5 -3.72 -19.04 -0.99
CA ALA A 5 -3.89 -17.60 -1.08
C ALA A 5 -3.79 -17.11 -2.52
N HIS A 6 -2.87 -17.69 -3.32
CA HIS A 6 -2.73 -17.36 -4.73
C HIS A 6 -3.95 -17.81 -5.55
N SER A 7 -4.49 -19.01 -5.32
CA SER A 7 -5.73 -19.47 -5.97
C SER A 7 -6.92 -18.56 -5.66
N ARG A 8 -7.03 -18.10 -4.39
CA ARG A 8 -8.05 -17.14 -3.99
C ARG A 8 -7.85 -15.79 -4.71
N PHE A 9 -6.63 -15.30 -4.80
CA PHE A 9 -6.31 -14.06 -5.50
C PHE A 9 -6.72 -14.14 -6.98
N ILE A 10 -6.32 -15.20 -7.69
CA ILE A 10 -6.70 -15.46 -9.09
C ILE A 10 -8.21 -15.48 -9.25
N TYR A 11 -8.95 -16.16 -8.38
CA TYR A 11 -10.41 -16.21 -8.43
C TYR A 11 -11.08 -14.84 -8.34
N PHE A 12 -10.70 -14.04 -7.32
CA PHE A 12 -11.32 -12.73 -7.10
C PHE A 12 -10.88 -11.66 -8.10
N HIS A 13 -9.76 -11.84 -8.77
CA HIS A 13 -9.33 -10.98 -9.87
C HIS A 13 -9.84 -11.44 -11.24
N LYS A 14 -10.77 -12.42 -11.24
CA LYS A 14 -11.51 -12.92 -12.43
C LYS A 14 -10.66 -13.61 -13.49
N GLU A 15 -9.50 -14.10 -13.14
CA GLU A 15 -8.68 -14.91 -14.03
C GLU A 15 -9.18 -16.36 -14.10
N ASN A 16 -9.88 -16.82 -13.04
CA ASN A 16 -10.51 -18.13 -12.99
C ASN A 16 -11.78 -18.09 -12.13
N SER A 17 -12.89 -18.66 -12.62
CA SER A 17 -14.18 -18.70 -11.93
C SER A 17 -14.41 -19.97 -11.09
N ASN A 18 -13.47 -20.92 -11.09
CA ASN A 18 -13.58 -22.15 -10.31
C ASN A 18 -12.91 -21.99 -8.94
N PRO A 19 -13.66 -21.98 -7.81
CA PRO A 19 -13.07 -21.79 -6.47
C PRO A 19 -12.18 -22.97 -6.03
N ASN A 20 -12.28 -24.13 -6.69
CA ASN A 20 -11.46 -25.29 -6.42
C ASN A 20 -10.22 -25.41 -7.32
N TYR A 21 -10.02 -24.43 -8.20
CA TYR A 21 -8.86 -24.41 -9.07
C TYR A 21 -7.56 -24.21 -8.28
N HIS A 22 -6.62 -25.12 -8.46
CA HIS A 22 -5.28 -25.00 -7.91
C HIS A 22 -4.41 -24.18 -8.87
N ALA A 23 -4.34 -22.87 -8.66
CA ALA A 23 -3.46 -22.03 -9.45
C ALA A 23 -2.00 -22.39 -9.15
N TYR A 24 -1.19 -22.49 -10.21
CA TYR A 24 0.26 -22.55 -10.04
C TYR A 24 0.74 -21.20 -9.50
N ASP A 25 1.46 -21.23 -8.38
CA ASP A 25 2.00 -20.02 -7.78
C ASP A 25 3.32 -19.67 -8.46
N ASP A 26 3.27 -18.68 -9.33
CA ASP A 26 4.40 -18.14 -10.08
C ASP A 26 4.98 -16.86 -9.46
N THR A 27 4.54 -16.50 -8.26
CA THR A 27 5.06 -15.31 -7.56
C THR A 27 6.54 -15.46 -7.23
N ARG A 28 7.31 -14.38 -7.45
CA ARG A 28 8.76 -14.39 -7.35
C ARG A 28 9.33 -13.50 -6.25
N PHE A 29 8.57 -12.53 -5.80
CA PHE A 29 8.93 -11.56 -4.77
C PHE A 29 7.66 -11.03 -4.12
N GLN A 30 7.81 -10.32 -3.01
CA GLN A 30 6.68 -9.77 -2.26
C GLN A 30 6.63 -8.25 -2.35
N VAL A 31 5.44 -7.70 -2.55
CA VAL A 31 5.17 -6.26 -2.37
C VAL A 31 4.26 -6.08 -1.16
N ILE A 32 4.72 -5.32 -0.18
CA ILE A 32 3.93 -4.93 0.98
C ILE A 32 3.39 -3.53 0.72
N MET A 33 2.08 -3.42 0.52
CA MET A 33 1.39 -2.16 0.31
C MET A 33 0.84 -1.65 1.64
N MET A 34 1.34 -0.51 2.11
CA MET A 34 0.79 0.15 3.29
C MET A 34 -0.51 0.86 2.93
N SER A 35 -1.46 0.88 3.86
CA SER A 35 -2.71 1.63 3.74
C SER A 35 -3.08 2.25 5.09
N GLY A 36 -3.56 3.48 5.08
CA GLY A 36 -3.96 4.20 6.29
C GLY A 36 -3.70 5.70 6.20
N LEU A 37 -4.39 6.45 7.03
CA LEU A 37 -4.28 7.91 7.09
C LEU A 37 -2.87 8.38 7.49
N PRO A 38 -2.48 9.62 7.15
CA PRO A 38 -1.28 10.22 7.72
C PRO A 38 -1.34 10.21 9.26
N GLY A 39 -0.25 9.82 9.90
CA GLY A 39 -0.20 9.69 11.37
C GLY A 39 -0.75 8.38 11.95
N SER A 40 -1.19 7.42 11.12
CA SER A 40 -1.63 6.10 11.59
C SER A 40 -0.50 5.21 12.11
N GLY A 41 0.78 5.58 11.85
CA GLY A 41 1.94 4.82 12.34
C GLY A 41 2.62 3.92 11.32
N LYS A 42 2.35 4.11 10.01
CA LYS A 42 2.92 3.29 8.94
C LYS A 42 4.46 3.25 8.97
N ASP A 43 5.12 4.40 9.06
CA ASP A 43 6.59 4.47 9.03
C ASP A 43 7.23 3.76 10.23
N THR A 44 6.64 3.91 11.41
CA THR A 44 7.07 3.20 12.62
C THR A 44 6.90 1.70 12.45
N TRP A 45 5.73 1.28 11.99
CA TRP A 45 5.45 -0.14 11.76
C TRP A 45 6.42 -0.77 10.75
N ILE A 46 6.73 -0.07 9.65
CA ILE A 46 7.71 -0.53 8.65
C ILE A 46 9.08 -0.71 9.29
N LYS A 47 9.57 0.27 10.05
CA LYS A 47 10.87 0.21 10.71
C LYS A 47 10.98 -0.95 11.71
N GLU A 48 9.91 -1.23 12.44
CA GLU A 48 9.86 -2.28 13.45
C GLU A 48 9.69 -3.69 12.87
N ASN A 49 8.92 -3.83 11.78
CA ASN A 49 8.51 -5.14 11.26
C ASN A 49 9.20 -5.51 9.94
N LEU A 50 9.70 -4.54 9.18
CA LEU A 50 10.28 -4.76 7.85
C LEU A 50 11.61 -4.00 7.67
N PRO A 51 12.56 -4.07 8.65
CA PRO A 51 13.78 -3.26 8.61
C PRO A 51 14.70 -3.59 7.42
N GLU A 52 14.58 -4.78 6.86
CA GLU A 52 15.42 -5.28 5.76
C GLU A 52 14.84 -5.00 4.37
N TYR A 53 13.59 -4.51 4.30
CA TYR A 53 12.94 -4.26 3.03
C TYR A 53 13.32 -2.89 2.46
N LYS A 54 13.51 -2.83 1.14
CA LYS A 54 13.54 -1.56 0.43
C LYS A 54 12.19 -0.88 0.55
N VAL A 55 12.17 0.43 0.77
CA VAL A 55 10.93 1.20 0.93
C VAL A 55 10.82 2.24 -0.19
N ILE A 56 9.70 2.25 -0.89
CA ILE A 56 9.30 3.33 -1.78
C ILE A 56 8.30 4.17 -1.00
N SER A 57 8.74 5.33 -0.50
CA SER A 57 7.92 6.28 0.22
C SER A 57 7.57 7.45 -0.68
N LEU A 58 6.28 7.67 -0.92
CA LEU A 58 5.84 8.79 -1.75
C LEU A 58 6.11 10.14 -1.08
N ASP A 59 6.07 10.19 0.25
CA ASP A 59 6.40 11.41 1.00
C ASP A 59 7.90 11.74 0.90
N GLU A 60 8.78 10.75 1.00
CA GLU A 60 10.23 10.94 0.82
C GLU A 60 10.56 11.36 -0.61
N LEU A 61 10.00 10.68 -1.61
CA LEU A 61 10.17 11.07 -3.03
C LEU A 61 9.70 12.49 -3.29
N ARG A 62 8.58 12.92 -2.69
CA ARG A 62 8.09 14.29 -2.81
C ARG A 62 9.13 15.30 -2.28
N GLN A 63 9.74 15.02 -1.13
CA GLN A 63 10.78 15.86 -0.54
C GLN A 63 12.05 15.89 -1.40
N GLU A 64 12.51 14.73 -1.85
CA GLU A 64 13.69 14.62 -2.72
C GLU A 64 13.52 15.36 -4.05
N MET A 65 12.32 15.32 -4.62
CA MET A 65 11.96 16.03 -5.86
C MET A 65 11.69 17.52 -5.63
N GLY A 66 11.67 18.01 -4.39
CA GLY A 66 11.39 19.40 -4.05
C GLY A 66 9.96 19.83 -4.40
N ILE A 67 9.01 18.91 -4.44
CA ILE A 67 7.60 19.19 -4.76
C ILE A 67 6.86 19.56 -3.47
N GLU A 68 6.24 20.74 -3.46
CA GLU A 68 5.43 21.22 -2.35
C GLU A 68 4.19 20.32 -2.10
N PRO A 69 3.71 20.24 -0.84
CA PRO A 69 2.45 19.58 -0.53
C PRO A 69 1.30 20.17 -1.36
N GLY A 70 0.64 19.34 -2.18
CA GLY A 70 -0.38 19.79 -3.12
C GLY A 70 0.14 20.13 -4.52
N GLY A 71 1.46 20.06 -4.77
CA GLY A 71 2.06 20.16 -6.09
C GLY A 71 1.75 18.96 -7.00
N ASN A 72 2.56 18.75 -8.03
CA ASN A 72 2.30 17.72 -9.05
C ASN A 72 2.45 16.30 -8.49
N GLN A 73 1.37 15.76 -7.93
CA GLN A 73 1.32 14.40 -7.38
C GLN A 73 1.51 13.32 -8.46
N GLY A 74 1.19 13.63 -9.71
CA GLY A 74 1.40 12.73 -10.84
C GLY A 74 2.88 12.42 -11.09
N GLU A 75 3.76 13.41 -10.97
CA GLU A 75 5.20 13.21 -11.11
C GLU A 75 5.76 12.29 -10.02
N ILE A 76 5.33 12.49 -8.77
CA ILE A 76 5.72 11.66 -7.64
C ILE A 76 5.26 10.21 -7.86
N ALA A 77 4.01 10.02 -8.25
CA ALA A 77 3.46 8.70 -8.52
C ALA A 77 4.19 7.99 -9.68
N ASN A 78 4.56 8.73 -10.71
CA ASN A 78 5.31 8.19 -11.84
C ASN A 78 6.75 7.81 -11.44
N ALA A 79 7.44 8.64 -10.66
CA ALA A 79 8.76 8.34 -10.12
C ALA A 79 8.73 7.08 -9.24
N ALA A 80 7.75 6.99 -8.33
CA ALA A 80 7.55 5.82 -7.49
C ALA A 80 7.29 4.54 -8.29
N LYS A 81 6.43 4.61 -9.31
CA LYS A 81 6.16 3.47 -10.21
C LYS A 81 7.39 3.06 -11.03
N SER A 82 8.21 4.01 -11.46
CA SER A 82 9.45 3.71 -12.19
C SER A 82 10.42 2.94 -11.29
N LEU A 83 10.62 3.39 -10.06
CA LEU A 83 11.46 2.71 -9.08
C LEU A 83 10.91 1.31 -8.73
N ALA A 84 9.59 1.20 -8.56
CA ALA A 84 8.94 -0.09 -8.34
C ALA A 84 9.20 -1.06 -9.49
N LYS A 85 9.12 -0.60 -10.74
CA LYS A 85 9.42 -1.43 -11.93
C LYS A 85 10.86 -1.92 -11.96
N GLU A 86 11.82 -1.10 -11.51
CA GLU A 86 13.22 -1.53 -11.38
C GLU A 86 13.36 -2.67 -10.39
N TYR A 87 12.78 -2.54 -9.18
CA TYR A 87 12.79 -3.60 -8.17
C TYR A 87 12.07 -4.87 -8.65
N MET A 88 10.91 -4.72 -9.27
CA MET A 88 10.15 -5.85 -9.79
C MET A 88 10.87 -6.61 -10.89
N ARG A 89 11.57 -5.92 -11.82
CA ARG A 89 12.40 -6.55 -12.85
C ARG A 89 13.58 -7.31 -12.25
N ALA A 90 14.14 -6.78 -11.16
CA ALA A 90 15.22 -7.45 -10.43
C ALA A 90 14.71 -8.60 -9.52
N GLY A 91 13.39 -8.78 -9.37
CA GLY A 91 12.80 -9.76 -8.48
C GLY A 91 12.98 -9.42 -7.00
N GLU A 92 13.11 -8.13 -6.69
CA GLU A 92 13.34 -7.65 -5.33
C GLU A 92 12.04 -7.29 -4.62
N SER A 93 11.88 -7.78 -3.39
CA SER A 93 10.76 -7.42 -2.52
C SER A 93 10.92 -5.99 -2.00
N PHE A 94 9.80 -5.28 -1.88
CA PHE A 94 9.80 -3.90 -1.37
C PHE A 94 8.49 -3.53 -0.68
N VAL A 95 8.52 -2.43 0.08
CA VAL A 95 7.35 -1.80 0.68
C VAL A 95 6.92 -0.61 -0.17
N TRP A 96 5.65 -0.57 -0.53
CA TRP A 96 5.02 0.60 -1.13
C TRP A 96 4.33 1.41 -0.03
N ASN A 97 4.99 2.48 0.42
CA ASN A 97 4.53 3.32 1.52
C ASN A 97 3.82 4.57 1.01
N ALA A 98 2.51 4.53 1.04
CA ALA A 98 1.60 5.63 0.75
C ALA A 98 0.31 5.46 1.55
N THR A 99 -0.60 6.40 1.45
CA THR A 99 -1.89 6.31 2.16
C THR A 99 -2.83 5.26 1.57
N ASN A 100 -2.82 5.07 0.25
CA ASN A 100 -3.60 4.06 -0.48
C ASN A 100 -5.06 3.95 -0.02
N LEU A 101 -5.73 5.11 0.06
CA LEU A 101 -6.99 5.29 0.80
C LEU A 101 -8.19 4.56 0.21
N ASN A 102 -8.28 4.44 -1.12
CA ASN A 102 -9.46 3.89 -1.75
C ASN A 102 -9.17 2.63 -2.57
N LYS A 103 -10.21 1.83 -2.76
CA LYS A 103 -10.13 0.55 -3.47
C LYS A 103 -9.69 0.69 -4.92
N GLN A 104 -10.11 1.76 -5.61
CA GLN A 104 -9.73 2.00 -7.00
C GLN A 104 -8.22 2.21 -7.14
N LEU A 105 -7.64 3.04 -6.30
CA LEU A 105 -6.20 3.32 -6.30
C LEU A 105 -5.41 2.06 -5.96
N ARG A 106 -5.80 1.33 -4.90
CA ARG A 106 -5.18 0.05 -4.55
C ARG A 106 -5.28 -0.95 -5.70
N GLY A 107 -6.45 -1.06 -6.33
CA GLY A 107 -6.68 -1.97 -7.45
C GLY A 107 -5.78 -1.68 -8.66
N MET A 108 -5.50 -0.41 -8.97
CA MET A 108 -4.56 -0.06 -10.04
C MET A 108 -3.13 -0.51 -9.72
N LEU A 109 -2.67 -0.30 -8.49
CA LEU A 109 -1.35 -0.72 -8.04
C LEU A 109 -1.23 -2.25 -7.97
N ILE A 110 -2.25 -2.93 -7.46
CA ILE A 110 -2.31 -4.40 -7.38
C ILE A 110 -2.19 -5.01 -8.77
N ARG A 111 -2.91 -4.49 -9.76
CA ARG A 111 -2.79 -4.96 -11.15
C ARG A 111 -1.37 -4.76 -11.71
N LEU A 112 -0.75 -3.62 -11.41
CA LEU A 112 0.63 -3.36 -11.81
C LEU A 112 1.58 -4.38 -11.19
N PHE A 113 1.50 -4.59 -9.88
CA PHE A 113 2.39 -5.51 -9.16
C PHE A 113 2.18 -6.97 -9.55
N ALA A 114 0.92 -7.38 -9.71
CA ALA A 114 0.56 -8.72 -10.17
C ALA A 114 1.08 -9.02 -11.57
N ALA A 115 1.09 -8.03 -12.49
CA ALA A 115 1.65 -8.18 -13.83
C ALA A 115 3.15 -8.52 -13.83
N TYR A 116 3.87 -8.22 -12.74
CA TYR A 116 5.27 -8.60 -12.54
C TYR A 116 5.45 -9.85 -11.66
N GLN A 117 4.38 -10.58 -11.39
CA GLN A 117 4.39 -11.81 -10.56
C GLN A 117 4.75 -11.54 -9.09
N ALA A 118 4.25 -10.43 -8.54
CA ALA A 118 4.37 -10.15 -7.12
C ALA A 118 3.34 -10.92 -6.29
N GLU A 119 3.76 -11.45 -5.15
CA GLU A 119 2.85 -11.75 -4.04
C GLU A 119 2.53 -10.43 -3.31
N ILE A 120 1.25 -10.08 -3.20
CA ILE A 120 0.83 -8.78 -2.67
C ILE A 120 0.23 -8.95 -1.29
N ARG A 121 0.80 -8.20 -0.33
CA ARG A 121 0.30 -8.09 1.04
C ARG A 121 -0.11 -6.64 1.29
N ILE A 122 -1.34 -6.42 1.76
CA ILE A 122 -1.77 -5.11 2.26
C ILE A 122 -1.63 -5.11 3.77
N VAL A 123 -1.03 -4.06 4.31
CA VAL A 123 -1.01 -3.78 5.75
C VAL A 123 -1.76 -2.48 5.99
N TYR A 124 -2.95 -2.60 6.55
CA TYR A 124 -3.81 -1.47 6.90
C TYR A 124 -3.60 -1.08 8.36
N LEU A 125 -3.24 0.18 8.59
CA LEU A 125 -3.10 0.72 9.93
C LEU A 125 -4.18 1.74 10.24
N GLU A 126 -4.80 1.54 11.39
CA GLU A 126 -5.82 2.42 11.95
C GLU A 126 -5.44 2.86 13.36
N THR A 127 -5.73 4.10 13.70
CA THR A 127 -5.66 4.63 15.06
C THR A 127 -6.88 5.51 15.31
N SER A 128 -7.21 5.75 16.57
CA SER A 128 -8.35 6.61 16.91
C SER A 128 -8.16 8.01 16.31
N TRP A 129 -9.28 8.64 15.93
CA TRP A 129 -9.26 9.98 15.35
C TRP A 129 -8.57 11.02 16.23
N LEU A 130 -8.85 10.96 17.54
CA LEU A 130 -8.22 11.87 18.51
C LEU A 130 -6.71 11.70 18.57
N GLU A 131 -6.25 10.46 18.59
CA GLU A 131 -4.82 10.16 18.59
C GLU A 131 -4.15 10.60 17.28
N LEU A 132 -4.81 10.41 16.15
CA LEU A 132 -4.30 10.85 14.85
C LEU A 132 -4.14 12.38 14.81
N LEU A 133 -5.12 13.13 15.31
CA LEU A 133 -5.03 14.58 15.42
C LEU A 133 -3.89 15.01 16.37
N ARG A 134 -3.74 14.31 17.50
CA ARG A 134 -2.66 14.56 18.47
C ARG A 134 -1.30 14.37 17.80
N ARG A 135 -1.09 13.25 17.13
CA ARG A 135 0.16 12.95 16.40
C ARG A 135 0.43 13.96 15.29
N ASN A 136 -0.60 14.37 14.56
CA ASN A 136 -0.43 15.37 13.50
C ASN A 136 0.06 16.73 14.03
N LYS A 137 -0.35 17.13 15.25
CA LYS A 137 0.11 18.39 15.88
C LYS A 137 1.60 18.39 16.21
N THR A 138 2.17 17.22 16.48
CA THR A 138 3.60 17.06 16.87
C THR A 138 4.51 16.75 15.67
N ARG A 139 3.96 16.48 14.49
CA ARG A 139 4.75 16.21 13.27
C ARG A 139 5.48 17.45 12.79
N THR A 140 6.68 17.26 12.22
CA THR A 140 7.42 18.30 11.51
C THR A 140 6.63 18.79 10.29
N GLU A 141 6.11 17.87 9.49
CA GLU A 141 5.22 18.17 8.38
C GLU A 141 3.77 17.89 8.78
N LYS A 142 3.08 18.93 9.19
CA LYS A 142 1.67 18.85 9.58
C LYS A 142 0.77 18.82 8.36
N VAL A 143 -0.15 17.88 8.35
CA VAL A 143 -1.24 17.86 7.37
C VAL A 143 -2.36 18.76 7.89
N PRO A 144 -2.87 19.74 7.11
CA PRO A 144 -4.01 20.56 7.54
C PRO A 144 -5.21 19.69 7.93
N GLU A 145 -5.86 20.00 9.04
CA GLU A 145 -6.99 19.19 9.55
C GLU A 145 -8.10 19.01 8.50
N LYS A 146 -8.39 20.05 7.74
CA LYS A 146 -9.37 19.99 6.63
C LYS A 146 -8.99 18.94 5.58
N VAL A 147 -7.70 18.75 5.33
CA VAL A 147 -7.20 17.70 4.41
C VAL A 147 -7.36 16.33 5.04
N LEU A 148 -7.04 16.18 6.34
CA LEU A 148 -7.24 14.93 7.07
C LEU A 148 -8.71 14.49 7.07
N TYR A 149 -9.65 15.42 7.31
CA TYR A 149 -11.09 15.14 7.21
C TYR A 149 -11.49 14.68 5.81
N ARG A 150 -10.97 15.32 4.77
CA ARG A 150 -11.24 14.91 3.38
C ARG A 150 -10.69 13.51 3.11
N MET A 151 -9.49 13.22 3.59
CA MET A 151 -8.87 11.89 3.45
C MET A 151 -9.66 10.82 4.20
N LYS A 152 -10.09 11.11 5.44
CA LYS A 152 -10.94 10.23 6.23
C LYS A 152 -12.23 9.87 5.50
N ASN A 153 -12.88 10.86 4.88
CA ASN A 153 -14.13 10.64 4.15
C ASN A 153 -13.95 9.86 2.84
N ARG A 154 -12.72 9.72 2.35
CA ARG A 154 -12.36 8.93 1.17
C ARG A 154 -11.75 7.58 1.52
N LEU A 155 -11.56 7.31 2.80
CA LEU A 155 -10.97 6.07 3.25
C LEU A 155 -11.94 4.91 3.03
N GLU A 156 -11.52 3.95 2.25
CA GLU A 156 -12.16 2.66 2.09
C GLU A 156 -11.24 1.59 2.70
N VAL A 157 -11.68 1.00 3.80
CA VAL A 157 -10.92 -0.07 4.48
C VAL A 157 -10.69 -1.22 3.50
N PRO A 158 -9.47 -1.74 3.37
CA PRO A 158 -9.20 -2.87 2.50
C PRO A 158 -10.01 -4.11 2.87
N THR A 159 -10.38 -4.88 1.86
CA THR A 159 -11.04 -6.18 2.06
C THR A 159 -10.05 -7.33 1.88
N VAL A 160 -10.30 -8.44 2.55
CA VAL A 160 -9.42 -9.63 2.54
C VAL A 160 -9.21 -10.23 1.15
N VAL A 161 -10.05 -9.89 0.19
CA VAL A 161 -9.99 -10.40 -1.19
C VAL A 161 -9.22 -9.50 -2.16
N GLU A 162 -8.79 -8.32 -1.72
CA GLU A 162 -8.06 -7.39 -2.60
C GLU A 162 -6.64 -7.87 -2.93
N ALA A 163 -6.02 -8.64 -2.04
CA ALA A 163 -4.63 -9.09 -2.18
C ALA A 163 -4.48 -10.55 -1.76
N HIS A 164 -3.27 -11.11 -1.89
CA HIS A 164 -2.96 -12.44 -1.38
C HIS A 164 -3.12 -12.50 0.15
N ARG A 165 -2.71 -11.42 0.83
CA ARG A 165 -2.88 -11.26 2.28
C ARG A 165 -3.25 -9.83 2.62
N VAL A 166 -4.12 -9.66 3.61
CA VAL A 166 -4.48 -8.34 4.17
C VAL A 166 -4.42 -8.43 5.69
N ASP A 167 -3.60 -7.60 6.30
CA ASP A 167 -3.46 -7.48 7.76
C ASP A 167 -4.06 -6.16 8.23
N PHE A 168 -4.77 -6.21 9.35
CA PHE A 168 -5.40 -5.06 9.99
C PHE A 168 -4.71 -4.79 11.33
N ILE A 169 -4.09 -3.63 11.46
CA ILE A 169 -3.39 -3.18 12.67
C ILE A 169 -4.17 -2.00 13.25
N VAL A 170 -4.79 -2.20 14.39
CA VAL A 170 -5.55 -1.19 15.12
C VAL A 170 -4.78 -0.81 16.38
N ASN A 171 -4.39 0.48 16.52
CA ASN A 171 -3.59 1.02 17.62
C ASN A 171 -4.42 1.98 18.49
#